data_6625770ddd704c52f0541562d9d0545f
#
_entry.id   6625770ddd704c52f0541562d9d0545f
#
_cell.length_a   1.000
_cell.length_b   1.000
_cell.length_c   1.000
_cell.angle_alpha   90.00
_cell.angle_beta   90.00
_cell.angle_gamma   90.00
#
_symmetry.space_group_name_H-M   'P 1'
#
loop_
_entity.id
_entity.type
_entity.pdbx_description
1 polymer ?
#
loop_
_entity_poly.entity_id
_entity_poly.type
_entity_poly.pdbx_seq_one_letter_code
_entity_poly.pdbx_strand_id
1 'polypeptide(L)'
;MKVLISRGHGAGWSTWNDPRMAFDERLIRAFECGITQEDMKELCVECGYTDIDGRPPYMGGFKGLVVVDIPTAEYFRIDEYDGAESIEYFDKDDWYYSEGEYYSID
;
A
#
# COMPACT_ATOMS: atom_id res chain seq x y z
N MET A 1 8.32 10.50 -2.46
CA MET A 1 7.99 9.26 -1.73
C MET A 1 7.01 8.42 -2.55
N LYS A 2 7.32 7.17 -2.74
CA LYS A 2 6.46 6.29 -3.52
C LYS A 2 5.51 5.53 -2.62
N VAL A 3 4.28 5.38 -3.08
CA VAL A 3 3.23 4.68 -2.34
C VAL A 3 2.54 3.70 -3.29
N LEU A 4 2.33 2.49 -2.81
CA LEU A 4 1.70 1.42 -3.61
C LEU A 4 0.24 1.29 -3.19
N ILE A 5 -0.66 1.56 -4.12
CA ILE A 5 -2.10 1.46 -3.86
C ILE A 5 -2.79 0.67 -4.96
N SER A 6 -4.00 0.18 -4.67
CA SER A 6 -4.81 -0.51 -5.66
C SER A 6 -6.01 0.35 -6.03
N ARG A 7 -6.16 0.67 -7.30
CA ARG A 7 -7.25 1.53 -7.76
C ARG A 7 -8.48 0.75 -8.22
N GLY A 8 -8.42 -0.56 -8.19
CA GLY A 8 -9.55 -1.38 -8.63
C GLY A 8 -10.66 -1.47 -7.60
N HIS A 9 -11.90 -1.47 -8.06
CA HIS A 9 -13.03 -1.69 -7.17
C HIS A 9 -13.09 -3.14 -6.73
N GLY A 10 -13.64 -3.37 -5.55
CA GLY A 10 -13.88 -4.70 -5.04
C GLY A 10 -12.77 -5.29 -4.20
N ALA A 11 -11.59 -4.70 -4.21
CA ALA A 11 -10.49 -5.21 -3.40
C ALA A 11 -9.43 -4.15 -3.21
N GLY A 12 -9.04 -3.94 -1.97
CA GLY A 12 -7.98 -3.00 -1.63
C GLY A 12 -6.63 -3.68 -1.56
N TRP A 13 -5.61 -2.93 -1.23
CA TRP A 13 -4.26 -3.42 -1.02
C TRP A 13 -3.92 -3.30 0.46
N SER A 14 -3.23 -2.22 0.85
CA SER A 14 -2.86 -2.03 2.25
C SER A 14 -4.07 -1.77 3.14
N THR A 15 -5.10 -1.12 2.61
CA THR A 15 -6.29 -0.80 3.40
C THR A 15 -7.10 -2.04 3.79
N TRP A 16 -6.97 -3.11 3.04
CA TRP A 16 -7.63 -4.37 3.35
C TRP A 16 -6.69 -5.38 4.00
N ASN A 17 -5.42 -5.07 4.10
CA ASN A 17 -4.42 -5.96 4.67
C ASN A 17 -3.65 -5.24 5.77
N ASP A 18 -2.38 -4.94 5.54
CA ASP A 18 -1.52 -4.27 6.50
C ASP A 18 -1.13 -2.91 5.93
N PRO A 19 -1.39 -1.82 6.67
CA PRO A 19 -1.07 -0.47 6.15
C PRO A 19 0.38 -0.30 5.70
N ARG A 20 1.31 -1.02 6.30
CA ARG A 20 2.72 -0.91 5.93
C ARG A 20 2.99 -1.37 4.51
N MET A 21 2.12 -2.18 3.93
CA MET A 21 2.29 -2.67 2.57
C MET A 21 2.28 -1.57 1.53
N ALA A 22 1.65 -0.43 1.84
CA ALA A 22 1.62 0.71 0.92
C ALA A 22 2.98 1.41 0.83
N PHE A 23 3.81 1.26 1.85
CA PHE A 23 5.05 2.03 1.98
C PHE A 23 6.31 1.18 1.95
N ASP A 24 6.17 -0.13 1.85
CA ASP A 24 7.33 -1.03 1.91
C ASP A 24 8.09 -0.99 0.59
N GLU A 25 9.32 -0.50 0.65
CA GLU A 25 10.15 -0.36 -0.54
C GLU A 25 10.39 -1.67 -1.25
N ARG A 26 10.44 -2.77 -0.51
CA ARG A 26 10.68 -4.09 -1.11
C ARG A 26 9.52 -4.48 -2.03
N LEU A 27 8.28 -4.19 -1.59
CA LEU A 27 7.09 -4.48 -2.37
C LEU A 27 6.98 -3.53 -3.55
N ILE A 28 7.24 -2.24 -3.31
CA ILE A 28 7.17 -1.25 -4.38
C ILE A 28 8.17 -1.57 -5.47
N ARG A 29 9.40 -1.89 -5.08
CA ARG A 29 10.45 -2.19 -6.04
C ARG A 29 10.13 -3.46 -6.83
N ALA A 30 9.62 -4.48 -6.14
CA ALA A 30 9.23 -5.73 -6.81
C ALA A 30 8.12 -5.47 -7.81
N PHE A 31 7.14 -4.66 -7.44
CA PHE A 31 6.06 -4.30 -8.36
C PHE A 31 6.60 -3.59 -9.60
N GLU A 32 7.49 -2.64 -9.39
CA GLU A 32 8.08 -1.88 -10.50
C GLU A 32 8.90 -2.78 -11.43
N CYS A 33 9.41 -3.88 -10.91
CA CYS A 33 10.17 -4.85 -11.71
C CYS A 33 9.29 -5.90 -12.39
N GLY A 34 7.97 -5.80 -12.23
CA GLY A 34 7.06 -6.69 -12.94
C GLY A 34 6.76 -8.00 -12.26
N ILE A 35 6.82 -8.05 -10.94
CA ILE A 35 6.56 -9.27 -10.18
C ILE A 35 5.16 -9.80 -10.47
N THR A 36 5.01 -11.13 -10.48
CA THR A 36 3.70 -11.75 -10.64
C THR A 36 2.92 -11.70 -9.33
N GLN A 37 1.62 -11.91 -9.43
CA GLN A 37 0.77 -11.94 -8.25
C GLN A 37 1.20 -13.03 -7.27
N GLU A 38 1.52 -14.22 -7.78
CA GLU A 38 1.98 -15.33 -6.94
C GLU A 38 3.27 -14.98 -6.20
N ASP A 39 4.24 -14.42 -6.93
CA ASP A 39 5.51 -14.06 -6.32
C ASP A 39 5.36 -12.91 -5.33
N MET A 40 4.45 -11.96 -5.60
CA MET A 40 4.18 -10.89 -4.68
C MET A 40 3.59 -11.43 -3.38
N LYS A 41 2.71 -12.42 -3.48
CA LYS A 41 2.12 -13.05 -2.30
C LYS A 41 3.21 -13.66 -1.43
N GLU A 42 4.15 -14.38 -2.05
CA GLU A 42 5.24 -14.99 -1.32
C GLU A 42 6.16 -13.93 -0.70
N LEU A 43 6.42 -12.86 -1.42
CA LEU A 43 7.26 -11.78 -0.90
C LEU A 43 6.61 -11.13 0.31
N CYS A 44 5.31 -10.94 0.28
CA CYS A 44 4.58 -10.38 1.42
C CYS A 44 4.74 -11.27 2.65
N VAL A 45 4.65 -12.58 2.48
CA VAL A 45 4.84 -13.51 3.57
C VAL A 45 6.27 -13.40 4.12
N GLU A 46 7.25 -13.33 3.24
CA GLU A 46 8.65 -13.19 3.64
C GLU A 46 8.88 -11.88 4.41
N CYS A 47 8.14 -10.85 4.08
CA CYS A 47 8.25 -9.56 4.75
C CYS A 47 7.47 -9.50 6.06
N GLY A 48 6.76 -10.56 6.40
CA GLY A 48 6.02 -10.63 7.66
C GLY A 48 4.58 -10.17 7.58
N TYR A 49 4.04 -9.99 6.39
CA TYR A 49 2.65 -9.55 6.22
C TYR A 49 1.74 -10.76 6.09
N THR A 50 1.40 -11.33 7.23
CA THR A 50 0.48 -12.45 7.29
C THR A 50 -0.61 -12.12 8.30
N ASP A 51 -1.74 -12.82 8.20
CA ASP A 51 -2.79 -12.67 9.20
C ASP A 51 -2.43 -13.47 10.44
N ILE A 52 -3.32 -13.47 11.42
CA ILE A 52 -3.07 -14.12 12.70
C ILE A 52 -2.86 -15.62 12.56
N ASP A 53 -3.40 -16.21 11.49
CA ASP A 53 -3.25 -17.64 11.23
C ASP A 53 -2.05 -17.95 10.33
N GLY A 54 -1.25 -16.96 10.02
CA GLY A 54 -0.10 -17.14 9.15
C GLY A 54 -0.42 -17.18 7.66
N ARG A 55 -1.62 -16.77 7.28
CA ARG A 55 -2.02 -16.77 5.87
C ARG A 55 -1.50 -15.51 5.18
N PRO A 56 -1.21 -15.62 3.88
CA PRO A 56 -0.75 -14.44 3.14
C PRO A 56 -1.86 -13.39 3.03
N PRO A 57 -1.49 -12.14 2.74
CA PRO A 57 -2.49 -11.11 2.56
C PRO A 57 -3.37 -11.39 1.35
N TYR A 58 -4.54 -10.77 1.35
CA TYR A 58 -5.48 -10.91 0.26
C TYR A 58 -4.92 -10.20 -0.98
N MET A 59 -4.85 -10.91 -2.09
CA MET A 59 -4.25 -10.40 -3.33
C MET A 59 -5.26 -9.90 -4.35
N GLY A 60 -6.53 -9.77 -3.96
CA GLY A 60 -7.57 -9.35 -4.90
C GLY A 60 -7.31 -7.98 -5.52
N GLY A 61 -6.58 -7.11 -4.83
CA GLY A 61 -6.25 -5.79 -5.35
C GLY A 61 -5.03 -5.73 -6.25
N PHE A 62 -4.36 -6.86 -6.48
CA PHE A 62 -3.08 -6.86 -7.19
C PHE A 62 -3.21 -6.28 -8.60
N LYS A 63 -4.27 -6.61 -9.30
CA LYS A 63 -4.45 -6.16 -10.69
C LYS A 63 -4.62 -4.65 -10.81
N GLY A 64 -5.08 -4.01 -9.75
CA GLY A 64 -5.25 -2.56 -9.75
C GLY A 64 -4.08 -1.80 -9.16
N LEU A 65 -2.97 -2.46 -8.85
CA LEU A 65 -1.84 -1.81 -8.20
C LEU A 65 -1.20 -0.77 -9.10
N VAL A 66 -0.88 0.36 -8.50
CA VAL A 66 -0.12 1.43 -9.14
C VAL A 66 0.79 2.04 -8.10
N VAL A 67 1.90 2.63 -8.55
CA VAL A 67 2.78 3.39 -7.69
C VAL A 67 2.45 4.87 -7.88
N VAL A 68 2.20 5.56 -6.77
CA VAL A 68 1.95 6.99 -6.80
C VAL A 68 3.15 7.68 -6.15
N ASP A 69 3.69 8.69 -6.82
CA ASP A 69 4.81 9.45 -6.29
C ASP A 69 4.25 10.68 -5.58
N ILE A 70 4.39 10.71 -4.25
CA ILE A 70 3.88 11.80 -3.44
C ILE A 70 4.93 12.90 -3.38
N PRO A 71 4.59 14.15 -3.71
CA PRO A 71 5.57 15.24 -3.61
C PRO A 71 6.09 15.40 -2.19
N THR A 72 7.35 15.80 -2.07
CA THR A 72 7.97 16.04 -0.78
C THR A 72 7.20 17.10 0.01
N ALA A 73 7.10 16.87 1.31
CA ALA A 73 6.46 17.80 2.25
C ALA A 73 4.94 17.92 2.09
N GLU A 74 4.33 16.98 1.40
CA GLU A 74 2.87 16.93 1.32
C GLU A 74 2.31 15.99 2.36
N TYR A 75 1.23 16.41 3.01
CA TYR A 75 0.46 15.52 3.87
C TYR A 75 -0.59 14.82 3.02
N PHE A 76 -0.82 13.56 3.31
CA PHE A 76 -1.77 12.79 2.53
C PHE A 76 -2.30 11.63 3.36
N ARG A 77 -3.35 11.02 2.86
CA ARG A 77 -3.80 9.73 3.39
C ARG A 77 -4.25 8.87 2.23
N ILE A 78 -4.30 7.58 2.47
CA ILE A 78 -4.85 6.63 1.52
C ILE A 78 -6.33 6.47 1.86
N ASP A 79 -7.17 6.92 0.96
CA ASP A 79 -8.62 6.79 1.11
C ASP A 79 -9.06 5.53 0.39
N GLU A 80 -10.17 4.94 0.82
CA GLU A 80 -10.64 3.70 0.25
C GLU A 80 -12.16 3.73 0.14
N TYR A 81 -12.66 3.34 -1.03
CA TYR A 81 -14.09 3.20 -1.24
C TYR A 81 -14.32 1.92 -2.03
N ASP A 82 -15.00 0.97 -1.39
CA ASP A 82 -15.34 -0.32 -2.02
C ASP A 82 -14.09 -0.99 -2.61
N GLY A 83 -12.98 -0.92 -1.88
CA GLY A 83 -11.72 -1.49 -2.28
C GLY A 83 -10.86 -0.62 -3.17
N ALA A 84 -11.42 0.42 -3.78
CA ALA A 84 -10.64 1.33 -4.62
C ALA A 84 -9.91 2.32 -3.74
N GLU A 85 -8.57 2.29 -3.82
CA GLU A 85 -7.73 3.16 -3.03
C GLU A 85 -7.33 4.39 -3.83
N SER A 86 -7.22 5.52 -3.15
CA SER A 86 -6.81 6.76 -3.78
C SER A 86 -6.01 7.57 -2.77
N ILE A 87 -5.30 8.60 -3.27
CA ILE A 87 -4.52 9.48 -2.42
C ILE A 87 -5.30 10.77 -2.24
N GLU A 88 -5.51 11.17 -0.99
CA GLU A 88 -6.07 12.46 -0.66
C GLU A 88 -5.00 13.32 -0.03
N TYR A 89 -4.79 14.50 -0.57
CA TYR A 89 -3.81 15.43 -0.02
C TYR A 89 -4.45 16.36 1.00
N PHE A 90 -3.67 16.67 2.03
CA PHE A 90 -4.17 17.50 3.11
C PHE A 90 -2.95 18.11 3.79
N ASP A 91 -3.15 19.17 4.55
CA ASP A 91 -2.00 19.82 5.19
C ASP A 91 -2.05 19.72 6.71
N LYS A 92 -2.61 18.63 7.24
CA LYS A 92 -2.82 18.50 8.68
C LYS A 92 -2.56 17.10 9.24
N ASP A 93 -2.64 17.06 10.52
CA ASP A 93 -2.12 16.14 11.49
C ASP A 93 -2.45 14.68 11.36
N ASP A 94 -3.60 14.29 10.94
CA ASP A 94 -3.96 12.88 10.90
C ASP A 94 -3.53 12.19 9.61
N TRP A 95 -2.73 12.88 8.82
CA TRP A 95 -2.36 12.42 7.50
C TRP A 95 -0.92 11.96 7.46
N TYR A 96 -0.59 11.13 6.49
CA TYR A 96 0.78 10.70 6.28
C TYR A 96 1.62 11.86 5.77
N TYR A 97 2.89 11.84 6.10
CA TYR A 97 3.80 12.91 5.67
C TYR A 97 4.84 12.34 4.72
N SER A 98 4.94 12.93 3.54
CA SER A 98 5.74 12.37 2.45
C SER A 98 7.23 12.33 2.70
N GLU A 99 7.76 13.19 3.58
CA GLU A 99 9.17 13.17 3.92
C GLU A 99 9.51 12.17 4.99
N GLY A 100 8.54 11.62 5.66
CA GLY A 100 8.79 10.71 6.76
C GLY A 100 9.13 9.34 6.26
N GLU A 101 9.94 8.63 7.03
CA GLU A 101 10.18 7.24 6.76
C GLU A 101 9.12 6.39 7.40
N TYR A 102 8.15 7.00 7.99
CA TYR A 102 7.08 6.33 8.68
C TYR A 102 5.82 7.15 8.50
N TYR A 103 4.74 6.60 8.95
CA TYR A 103 3.45 7.26 8.90
C TYR A 103 2.72 6.97 10.20
N SER A 104 1.76 7.83 10.52
CA SER A 104 0.96 7.63 11.71
C SER A 104 -0.33 6.92 11.33
N ILE A 105 -0.64 5.87 12.06
CA ILE A 105 -1.88 5.15 11.88
C ILE A 105 -2.61 5.19 13.19
N ASP A 106 -3.65 5.90 13.27
CA ASP A 106 -4.40 5.94 14.52
C ASP A 106 -5.73 5.30 14.40
#